data_bae1b42b624c73b69ddb945f4a896593
#
_entry.id   bae1b42b624c73b69ddb945f4a896593
#
_cell.length_a   1.000
_cell.length_b   1.000
_cell.length_c   1.000
_cell.angle_alpha   90.00
_cell.angle_beta   90.00
_cell.angle_gamma   90.00
#
_symmetry.space_group_name_H-M   'P 1'
#
loop_
_entity.id
_entity.type
_entity.pdbx_description
1 polymer ?
#
loop_
_entity_poly.entity_id
_entity_poly.type
_entity_poly.pdbx_seq_one_letter_code
_entity_poly.pdbx_strand_id
1 'polypeptide(L)'
;MASTTLTKHCLPGSLGEILIDVRAGGRASTRPAVLVLHGFKGFKDWGMFPPLSQRLAQAGFIVVSPNLSGSGVDDEGDFSLPERFGHNTFSAELEDVRRVIDALMAGQLGVPTPSTLGLVGHSRGGGIAVLQAARDPRVRALVTWAAISSVERWPSAQRSSWRAAGKTDIQNARTGQVLPLYTDVLDDIEQNASALDIETAGRRIRIPWLLIHGTEDESVRFAEAERLKAASARPDTRLLPIQGGGHTFGAVHPWRATTSELDTVFDATLAWLTTRLK
;
A
#
# COMPACT_ATOMS: atom_id res chain seq x y z
N MET A 1 21.74 17.56 -4.95
CA MET A 1 20.77 16.64 -4.29
C MET A 1 21.54 15.69 -3.41
N ALA A 2 21.05 15.37 -2.20
CA ALA A 2 21.70 14.41 -1.34
C ALA A 2 21.71 13.02 -2.03
N SER A 3 22.86 12.32 -2.00
CA SER A 3 22.96 10.95 -2.49
C SER A 3 22.10 10.04 -1.61
N THR A 4 21.27 9.21 -2.23
CA THR A 4 20.48 8.18 -1.56
C THR A 4 21.06 6.80 -1.86
N THR A 5 21.06 5.92 -0.86
CA THR A 5 21.41 4.51 -1.03
C THR A 5 20.15 3.67 -1.11
N LEU A 6 20.21 2.59 -1.88
CA LEU A 6 19.21 1.54 -1.94
C LEU A 6 19.85 0.26 -1.40
N THR A 7 19.21 -0.36 -0.42
CA THR A 7 19.57 -1.71 0.07
C THR A 7 18.36 -2.62 -0.06
N LYS A 8 18.62 -3.89 -0.35
CA LYS A 8 17.59 -4.93 -0.45
C LYS A 8 17.64 -5.83 0.78
N HIS A 9 16.48 -6.19 1.28
CA HIS A 9 16.31 -7.06 2.44
C HIS A 9 15.23 -8.08 2.15
N CYS A 10 15.25 -9.17 2.92
CA CYS A 10 14.25 -10.23 2.85
C CYS A 10 13.84 -10.62 4.28
N LEU A 11 12.54 -10.80 4.49
CA LEU A 11 11.97 -11.29 5.74
C LEU A 11 11.03 -12.47 5.48
N PRO A 12 10.88 -13.39 6.43
CA PRO A 12 9.81 -14.38 6.37
C PRO A 12 8.43 -13.70 6.42
N GLY A 13 7.60 -13.97 5.45
CA GLY A 13 6.20 -13.50 5.39
C GLY A 13 5.19 -14.62 5.62
N SER A 14 3.94 -14.30 5.43
CA SER A 14 2.80 -15.21 5.66
C SER A 14 2.71 -16.30 4.59
N LEU A 15 3.08 -15.98 3.33
CA LEU A 15 2.99 -16.88 2.18
C LEU A 15 4.35 -17.12 1.50
N GLY A 16 5.45 -16.83 2.20
CA GLY A 16 6.81 -16.93 1.70
C GLY A 16 7.61 -15.69 2.07
N GLU A 17 8.52 -15.26 1.22
CA GLU A 17 9.41 -14.14 1.49
C GLU A 17 8.74 -12.79 1.20
N ILE A 18 9.02 -11.80 2.06
CA ILE A 18 8.75 -10.39 1.82
C ILE A 18 10.05 -9.77 1.31
N LEU A 19 10.07 -9.34 0.05
CA LEU A 19 11.22 -8.67 -0.54
C LEU A 19 11.13 -7.16 -0.31
N ILE A 20 12.15 -6.56 0.29
CA ILE A 20 12.07 -5.18 0.79
C ILE A 20 13.19 -4.33 0.22
N ASP A 21 12.81 -3.20 -0.35
CA ASP A 21 13.73 -2.11 -0.69
C ASP A 21 13.74 -1.08 0.44
N VAL A 22 14.95 -0.72 0.91
CA VAL A 22 15.13 0.38 1.83
C VAL A 22 15.95 1.48 1.15
N ARG A 23 15.35 2.69 1.04
CA ARG A 23 16.02 3.88 0.51
C ARG A 23 16.25 4.88 1.63
N ALA A 24 17.49 5.32 1.80
CA ALA A 24 17.82 6.36 2.76
C ALA A 24 18.94 7.28 2.22
N GLY A 25 18.87 8.56 2.52
CA GLY A 25 19.90 9.54 2.15
C GLY A 25 20.84 9.85 3.32
N GLY A 26 22.15 10.09 3.04
CA GLY A 26 23.11 10.62 4.00
C GLY A 26 23.53 9.67 5.14
N ARG A 27 24.27 10.22 6.13
CA ARG A 27 24.81 9.44 7.27
C ARG A 27 23.72 8.91 8.19
N ALA A 28 23.97 7.74 8.82
CA ALA A 28 23.09 7.09 9.78
C ALA A 28 22.74 8.03 10.96
N SER A 29 21.55 8.60 10.94
CA SER A 29 20.96 9.34 12.04
C SER A 29 19.51 8.91 12.19
N THR A 30 18.96 8.98 13.39
CA THR A 30 17.55 8.73 13.64
C THR A 30 16.71 9.70 12.80
N ARG A 31 15.84 9.17 11.94
CA ARG A 31 14.98 9.91 11.00
C ARG A 31 13.58 9.34 10.99
N PRO A 32 12.60 10.10 10.55
CA PRO A 32 11.28 9.55 10.26
C PRO A 32 11.36 8.53 9.12
N ALA A 33 10.56 7.47 9.23
CA ALA A 33 10.41 6.47 8.17
C ALA A 33 9.04 6.55 7.52
N VAL A 34 8.98 6.11 6.27
CA VAL A 34 7.75 5.95 5.50
C VAL A 34 7.72 4.55 4.90
N LEU A 35 6.67 3.79 5.21
CA LEU A 35 6.40 2.50 4.58
C LEU A 35 5.44 2.73 3.41
N VAL A 36 5.80 2.26 2.20
CA VAL A 36 5.02 2.42 0.97
C VAL A 36 4.44 1.09 0.54
N LEU A 37 3.11 0.99 0.51
CA LEU A 37 2.36 -0.25 0.25
C LEU A 37 1.70 -0.21 -1.12
N HIS A 38 2.02 -1.19 -1.96
CA HIS A 38 1.40 -1.39 -3.27
C HIS A 38 -0.02 -1.98 -3.15
N GLY A 39 -0.80 -1.92 -4.24
CA GLY A 39 -2.13 -2.51 -4.33
C GLY A 39 -2.14 -3.92 -4.94
N PHE A 40 -3.36 -4.43 -5.19
CA PHE A 40 -3.59 -5.71 -5.85
C PHE A 40 -2.98 -5.72 -7.26
N LYS A 41 -2.25 -6.78 -7.63
CA LYS A 41 -1.43 -6.90 -8.85
C LYS A 41 -0.32 -5.83 -8.96
N GLY A 42 -0.03 -5.12 -7.88
CA GLY A 42 1.09 -4.21 -7.78
C GLY A 42 2.30 -4.87 -7.13
N PHE A 43 3.42 -4.16 -7.16
CA PHE A 43 4.67 -4.53 -6.50
C PHE A 43 5.52 -3.28 -6.25
N LYS A 44 6.55 -3.40 -5.40
CA LYS A 44 7.37 -2.26 -4.92
C LYS A 44 8.00 -1.42 -6.04
N ASP A 45 8.29 -2.06 -7.19
CA ASP A 45 8.93 -1.42 -8.34
C ASP A 45 7.93 -1.00 -9.44
N TRP A 46 6.62 -1.16 -9.19
CA TRP A 46 5.61 -0.77 -10.16
C TRP A 46 5.58 0.75 -10.37
N GLY A 47 5.84 1.18 -11.60
CA GLY A 47 5.64 2.55 -12.11
C GLY A 47 5.97 3.65 -11.12
N MET A 48 4.98 4.16 -10.40
CA MET A 48 5.06 5.34 -9.56
C MET A 48 5.80 5.15 -8.21
N PHE A 49 5.99 3.92 -7.72
CA PHE A 49 6.54 3.71 -6.38
C PHE A 49 8.04 4.01 -6.25
N PRO A 50 8.93 3.59 -7.21
CA PRO A 50 10.35 3.96 -7.14
C PRO A 50 10.60 5.47 -7.17
N PRO A 51 9.98 6.28 -8.06
CA PRO A 51 10.18 7.74 -8.05
C PRO A 51 9.59 8.41 -6.79
N LEU A 52 8.45 7.95 -6.24
CA LEU A 52 7.98 8.42 -4.96
C LEU A 52 9.02 8.16 -3.86
N SER A 53 9.47 6.90 -3.75
CA SER A 53 10.43 6.47 -2.74
C SER A 53 11.74 7.26 -2.83
N GLN A 54 12.18 7.56 -4.04
CA GLN A 54 13.35 8.40 -4.29
C GLN A 54 13.12 9.85 -3.81
N ARG A 55 11.98 10.48 -4.13
CA ARG A 55 11.64 11.85 -3.67
C ARG A 55 11.58 11.93 -2.14
N LEU A 56 10.96 10.96 -1.48
CA LEU A 56 10.88 10.88 -0.01
C LEU A 56 12.27 10.69 0.62
N ALA A 57 13.10 9.81 0.08
CA ALA A 57 14.46 9.59 0.58
C ALA A 57 15.35 10.84 0.43
N GLN A 58 15.25 11.54 -0.71
CA GLN A 58 15.93 12.82 -0.94
C GLN A 58 15.49 13.90 0.03
N ALA A 59 14.22 13.87 0.46
CA ALA A 59 13.69 14.75 1.49
C ALA A 59 14.08 14.33 2.91
N GLY A 60 14.86 13.26 3.09
CA GLY A 60 15.45 12.86 4.36
C GLY A 60 14.67 11.81 5.14
N PHE A 61 13.71 11.13 4.52
CA PHE A 61 13.03 9.98 5.12
C PHE A 61 13.83 8.68 4.91
N ILE A 62 13.67 7.73 5.82
CA ILE A 62 13.94 6.32 5.55
C ILE A 62 12.69 5.77 4.84
N VAL A 63 12.83 5.24 3.64
CA VAL A 63 11.70 4.72 2.86
C VAL A 63 11.80 3.21 2.72
N VAL A 64 10.76 2.51 3.13
CA VAL A 64 10.67 1.05 3.09
C VAL A 64 9.56 0.66 2.12
N SER A 65 9.88 -0.11 1.10
CA SER A 65 8.94 -0.54 0.06
C SER A 65 8.98 -2.07 -0.05
N PRO A 66 8.01 -2.80 0.53
CA PRO A 66 7.96 -4.26 0.42
C PRO A 66 7.18 -4.73 -0.82
N ASN A 67 7.60 -5.87 -1.39
CA ASN A 67 6.69 -6.81 -2.03
C ASN A 67 6.15 -7.72 -0.92
N LEU A 68 4.85 -7.63 -0.63
CA LEU A 68 4.23 -8.50 0.36
C LEU A 68 4.28 -9.96 -0.14
N SER A 69 4.41 -10.91 0.76
CA SER A 69 4.69 -12.33 0.42
C SER A 69 3.67 -12.97 -0.52
N GLY A 70 2.43 -12.49 -0.48
CA GLY A 70 1.34 -12.89 -1.37
C GLY A 70 1.25 -12.09 -2.67
N SER A 71 2.21 -11.22 -3.00
CA SER A 71 2.18 -10.46 -4.26
C SER A 71 2.33 -11.33 -5.50
N GLY A 72 2.95 -12.52 -5.35
CA GLY A 72 3.24 -13.42 -6.47
C GLY A 72 4.38 -12.97 -7.37
N VAL A 73 5.11 -11.93 -6.95
CA VAL A 73 6.17 -11.28 -7.74
C VAL A 73 7.54 -11.65 -7.17
N ASP A 74 8.48 -11.97 -8.05
CA ASP A 74 9.89 -12.20 -7.71
C ASP A 74 10.69 -10.89 -7.57
N ASP A 75 12.03 -11.00 -7.46
CA ASP A 75 12.91 -9.83 -7.29
C ASP A 75 13.11 -9.04 -8.60
N GLU A 76 12.83 -9.64 -9.75
CA GLU A 76 12.85 -9.04 -11.08
C GLU A 76 11.56 -8.26 -11.40
N GLY A 77 10.50 -8.45 -10.63
CA GLY A 77 9.20 -7.80 -10.81
C GLY A 77 8.25 -8.59 -11.71
N ASP A 78 8.52 -9.86 -11.92
CA ASP A 78 7.69 -10.76 -12.71
C ASP A 78 6.77 -11.61 -11.82
N PHE A 79 5.55 -11.87 -12.30
CA PHE A 79 4.58 -12.73 -11.61
C PHE A 79 4.93 -14.21 -11.80
N SER A 80 6.08 -14.62 -11.28
CA SER A 80 6.64 -15.98 -11.39
C SER A 80 6.15 -16.93 -10.28
N LEU A 81 5.45 -16.39 -9.26
CA LEU A 81 4.98 -17.13 -8.09
C LEU A 81 3.43 -17.12 -8.02
N PRO A 82 2.72 -17.67 -9.05
CA PRO A 82 1.26 -17.54 -9.17
C PRO A 82 0.50 -18.19 -8.01
N GLU A 83 1.04 -19.26 -7.39
CA GLU A 83 0.43 -19.90 -6.23
C GLU A 83 0.40 -18.98 -5.00
N ARG A 84 1.49 -18.21 -4.75
CA ARG A 84 1.51 -17.21 -3.66
C ARG A 84 0.47 -16.12 -3.90
N PHE A 85 0.33 -15.67 -5.15
CA PHE A 85 -0.71 -14.72 -5.56
C PHE A 85 -2.11 -15.30 -5.33
N GLY A 86 -2.29 -16.54 -5.71
CA GLY A 86 -3.58 -17.26 -5.62
C GLY A 86 -4.10 -17.41 -4.19
N HIS A 87 -3.22 -17.68 -3.25
CA HIS A 87 -3.53 -17.87 -1.82
C HIS A 87 -3.48 -16.56 -1.01
N ASN A 88 -3.24 -15.40 -1.66
CA ASN A 88 -3.11 -14.15 -0.94
C ASN A 88 -4.42 -13.68 -0.30
N THR A 89 -4.35 -13.24 0.95
CA THR A 89 -5.47 -12.74 1.73
C THR A 89 -5.19 -11.36 2.33
N PHE A 90 -6.22 -10.65 2.79
CA PHE A 90 -6.03 -9.37 3.49
C PHE A 90 -5.34 -9.55 4.84
N SER A 91 -5.65 -10.63 5.57
CA SER A 91 -4.99 -10.94 6.85
C SER A 91 -3.51 -11.27 6.67
N ALA A 92 -3.13 -12.00 5.59
CA ALA A 92 -1.74 -12.26 5.25
C ALA A 92 -0.98 -10.96 4.96
N GLU A 93 -1.57 -10.05 4.17
CA GLU A 93 -0.95 -8.74 3.90
C GLU A 93 -0.79 -7.89 5.16
N LEU A 94 -1.77 -7.89 6.07
CA LEU A 94 -1.68 -7.16 7.34
C LEU A 94 -0.56 -7.72 8.24
N GLU A 95 -0.44 -9.03 8.30
CA GLU A 95 0.63 -9.69 9.07
C GLU A 95 2.01 -9.37 8.49
N ASP A 96 2.14 -9.41 7.15
CA ASP A 96 3.38 -9.03 6.49
C ASP A 96 3.78 -7.58 6.78
N VAL A 97 2.83 -6.64 6.69
CA VAL A 97 3.06 -5.23 7.03
C VAL A 97 3.50 -5.08 8.48
N ARG A 98 2.86 -5.81 9.42
CA ARG A 98 3.26 -5.82 10.84
C ARG A 98 4.71 -6.30 10.99
N ARG A 99 5.11 -7.39 10.33
CA ARG A 99 6.47 -7.94 10.37
C ARG A 99 7.50 -6.94 9.82
N VAL A 100 7.19 -6.25 8.73
CA VAL A 100 8.06 -5.21 8.18
C VAL A 100 8.22 -4.05 9.18
N ILE A 101 7.14 -3.61 9.82
CA ILE A 101 7.20 -2.56 10.85
C ILE A 101 8.02 -3.04 12.05
N ASP A 102 7.83 -4.26 12.52
CA ASP A 102 8.59 -4.84 13.65
C ASP A 102 10.08 -4.88 13.34
N ALA A 103 10.47 -5.39 12.17
CA ALA A 103 11.86 -5.45 11.74
C ALA A 103 12.50 -4.05 11.59
N LEU A 104 11.77 -3.08 11.05
CA LEU A 104 12.21 -1.70 10.93
C LEU A 104 12.44 -1.07 12.30
N MET A 105 11.49 -1.23 13.22
CA MET A 105 11.60 -0.68 14.59
C MET A 105 12.64 -1.38 15.44
N ALA A 106 13.00 -2.61 15.11
CA ALA A 106 14.12 -3.36 15.72
C ALA A 106 15.48 -3.07 15.08
N GLY A 107 15.57 -2.20 14.05
CA GLY A 107 16.82 -1.88 13.35
C GLY A 107 17.36 -3.02 12.47
N GLN A 108 16.54 -4.00 12.12
CA GLN A 108 16.94 -5.19 11.35
C GLN A 108 17.01 -4.95 9.83
N LEU A 109 16.61 -3.78 9.34
CA LEU A 109 16.62 -3.41 7.92
C LEU A 109 17.83 -2.53 7.55
N GLY A 110 18.97 -2.67 8.25
CA GLY A 110 20.23 -1.98 7.91
C GLY A 110 20.18 -0.46 8.09
N VAL A 111 19.16 0.06 8.75
CA VAL A 111 18.96 1.49 9.07
C VAL A 111 18.71 1.64 10.57
N PRO A 112 19.04 2.80 11.17
CA PRO A 112 18.68 3.08 12.56
C PRO A 112 17.18 3.01 12.80
N THR A 113 16.76 2.64 14.00
CA THR A 113 15.36 2.73 14.43
C THR A 113 14.83 4.13 14.15
N PRO A 114 13.72 4.27 13.39
CA PRO A 114 13.21 5.58 13.02
C PRO A 114 12.61 6.32 14.23
N SER A 115 12.63 7.66 14.17
CA SER A 115 12.00 8.51 15.18
C SER A 115 10.47 8.44 15.16
N THR A 116 9.91 8.32 13.97
CA THR A 116 8.47 8.27 13.70
C THR A 116 8.22 7.43 12.46
N LEU A 117 7.01 6.89 12.30
CA LEU A 117 6.61 6.09 11.15
C LEU A 117 5.35 6.66 10.50
N GLY A 118 5.40 6.83 9.17
CA GLY A 118 4.24 7.10 8.32
C GLY A 118 3.94 5.94 7.39
N LEU A 119 2.68 5.81 7.00
CA LEU A 119 2.26 4.87 5.97
C LEU A 119 1.77 5.62 4.73
N VAL A 120 2.15 5.12 3.56
CA VAL A 120 1.56 5.48 2.26
C VAL A 120 1.04 4.20 1.63
N GLY A 121 -0.23 4.15 1.27
CA GLY A 121 -0.81 2.96 0.65
C GLY A 121 -1.67 3.29 -0.56
N HIS A 122 -1.52 2.53 -1.65
CA HIS A 122 -2.30 2.67 -2.87
C HIS A 122 -3.33 1.55 -3.02
N SER A 123 -4.56 1.89 -3.38
CA SER A 123 -5.61 0.92 -3.74
C SER A 123 -5.89 -0.06 -2.58
N ARG A 124 -5.74 -1.38 -2.79
CA ARG A 124 -5.80 -2.40 -1.73
C ARG A 124 -4.77 -2.12 -0.64
N GLY A 125 -3.53 -1.75 -0.99
CA GLY A 125 -2.51 -1.34 -0.01
C GLY A 125 -2.91 -0.09 0.79
N GLY A 126 -3.77 0.78 0.24
CA GLY A 126 -4.38 1.89 0.96
C GLY A 126 -5.37 1.41 2.03
N GLY A 127 -6.22 0.43 1.72
CA GLY A 127 -7.10 -0.22 2.70
C GLY A 127 -6.30 -0.92 3.81
N ILE A 128 -5.25 -1.66 3.44
CA ILE A 128 -4.30 -2.28 4.39
C ILE A 128 -3.65 -1.22 5.29
N ALA A 129 -3.22 -0.09 4.72
CA ALA A 129 -2.62 1.00 5.50
C ALA A 129 -3.61 1.60 6.52
N VAL A 130 -4.90 1.74 6.17
CA VAL A 130 -5.96 2.16 7.11
C VAL A 130 -6.12 1.15 8.24
N LEU A 131 -6.25 -0.14 7.92
CA LEU A 131 -6.38 -1.22 8.90
C LEU A 131 -5.17 -1.28 9.83
N GLN A 132 -3.96 -1.14 9.30
CA GLN A 132 -2.72 -1.15 10.09
C GLN A 132 -2.61 0.09 10.98
N ALA A 133 -2.87 1.29 10.44
CA ALA A 133 -2.78 2.54 11.20
C ALA A 133 -3.79 2.62 12.37
N ALA A 134 -4.93 1.94 12.24
CA ALA A 134 -5.93 1.89 13.30
C ALA A 134 -5.56 0.99 14.49
N ARG A 135 -4.60 0.06 14.30
CA ARG A 135 -4.21 -0.95 15.29
C ARG A 135 -2.77 -0.80 15.81
N ASP A 136 -1.92 -0.03 15.10
CA ASP A 136 -0.51 0.10 15.45
C ASP A 136 -0.19 1.53 15.91
N PRO A 137 0.05 1.75 17.20
CA PRO A 137 0.32 3.09 17.74
C PRO A 137 1.66 3.69 17.30
N ARG A 138 2.55 2.89 16.68
CA ARG A 138 3.83 3.36 16.13
C ARG A 138 3.62 4.23 14.88
N VAL A 139 2.50 4.04 14.18
CA VAL A 139 2.14 4.86 13.02
C VAL A 139 1.69 6.24 13.48
N ARG A 140 2.27 7.29 12.91
CA ARG A 140 2.04 8.68 13.30
C ARG A 140 1.42 9.57 12.21
N ALA A 141 1.46 9.13 10.95
CA ALA A 141 0.80 9.79 9.83
C ALA A 141 0.38 8.76 8.78
N LEU A 142 -0.72 9.03 8.09
CA LEU A 142 -1.27 8.18 7.05
C LEU A 142 -1.52 9.00 5.77
N VAL A 143 -1.15 8.44 4.64
CA VAL A 143 -1.54 8.90 3.31
C VAL A 143 -2.12 7.71 2.54
N THR A 144 -3.29 7.88 1.95
CA THR A 144 -3.90 6.84 1.10
C THR A 144 -4.16 7.38 -0.31
N TRP A 145 -3.79 6.62 -1.32
CA TRP A 145 -3.98 6.91 -2.72
C TRP A 145 -4.99 5.94 -3.33
N ALA A 146 -6.09 6.45 -3.89
CA ALA A 146 -7.09 5.63 -4.56
C ALA A 146 -7.50 4.39 -3.73
N ALA A 147 -7.59 4.55 -2.39
CA ALA A 147 -7.76 3.45 -1.45
C ALA A 147 -9.16 2.85 -1.48
N ILE A 148 -9.23 1.52 -1.35
CA ILE A 148 -10.50 0.82 -1.12
C ILE A 148 -11.05 1.16 0.27
N SER A 149 -12.38 1.31 0.37
CA SER A 149 -13.09 1.48 1.65
C SER A 149 -13.68 0.18 2.20
N SER A 150 -13.67 -0.89 1.39
CA SER A 150 -14.20 -2.19 1.75
C SER A 150 -13.38 -3.31 1.13
N VAL A 151 -13.25 -4.44 1.83
CA VAL A 151 -12.67 -5.68 1.31
C VAL A 151 -13.64 -6.48 0.44
N GLU A 152 -14.93 -6.17 0.50
CA GLU A 152 -16.00 -6.75 -0.28
C GLU A 152 -15.97 -6.21 -1.72
N ARG A 153 -15.16 -6.83 -2.59
CA ARG A 153 -14.92 -6.35 -3.97
C ARG A 153 -15.71 -7.12 -5.04
N TRP A 154 -16.28 -8.26 -4.70
CA TRP A 154 -16.91 -9.17 -5.67
C TRP A 154 -18.41 -9.34 -5.38
N PRO A 155 -19.28 -9.23 -6.41
CA PRO A 155 -20.70 -9.51 -6.26
C PRO A 155 -20.98 -10.92 -5.75
N SER A 156 -22.10 -11.12 -5.04
CA SER A 156 -22.46 -12.41 -4.44
C SER A 156 -22.53 -13.54 -5.47
N ALA A 157 -23.09 -13.30 -6.65
CA ALA A 157 -23.15 -14.28 -7.73
C ALA A 157 -21.74 -14.72 -8.19
N GLN A 158 -20.81 -13.79 -8.32
CA GLN A 158 -19.43 -14.11 -8.66
C GLN A 158 -18.75 -14.93 -7.54
N ARG A 159 -18.94 -14.56 -6.28
CA ARG A 159 -18.41 -15.33 -5.13
C ARG A 159 -18.96 -16.76 -5.10
N SER A 160 -20.25 -16.94 -5.36
CA SER A 160 -20.86 -18.28 -5.42
C SER A 160 -20.27 -19.16 -6.54
N SER A 161 -20.14 -18.62 -7.74
CA SER A 161 -19.48 -19.32 -8.85
C SER A 161 -18.02 -19.65 -8.56
N TRP A 162 -17.29 -18.72 -7.95
CA TRP A 162 -15.91 -18.89 -7.56
C TRP A 162 -15.76 -19.99 -6.50
N ARG A 163 -16.62 -20.01 -5.47
CA ARG A 163 -16.63 -21.09 -4.47
C ARG A 163 -16.91 -22.45 -5.09
N ALA A 164 -17.87 -22.54 -6.02
CA ALA A 164 -18.19 -23.78 -6.71
C ALA A 164 -17.01 -24.30 -7.56
N ALA A 165 -16.23 -23.41 -8.17
CA ALA A 165 -15.06 -23.75 -8.99
C ALA A 165 -13.76 -23.93 -8.19
N GLY A 166 -13.73 -23.53 -6.90
CA GLY A 166 -12.53 -23.54 -6.04
C GLY A 166 -11.55 -22.40 -6.33
N LYS A 167 -11.63 -21.77 -7.49
CA LYS A 167 -10.79 -20.63 -7.89
C LYS A 167 -11.49 -19.76 -8.93
N THR A 168 -10.98 -18.54 -9.10
CA THR A 168 -11.24 -17.68 -10.26
C THR A 168 -9.93 -17.26 -10.89
N ASP A 169 -9.97 -16.87 -12.16
CA ASP A 169 -8.79 -16.42 -12.88
C ASP A 169 -8.81 -14.89 -13.03
N ILE A 170 -7.67 -14.28 -12.75
CA ILE A 170 -7.46 -12.84 -12.86
C ILE A 170 -6.47 -12.56 -14.00
N GLN A 171 -6.93 -11.83 -15.00
CA GLN A 171 -6.04 -11.42 -16.09
C GLN A 171 -5.17 -10.23 -15.65
N ASN A 172 -3.86 -10.35 -15.85
CA ASN A 172 -2.94 -9.24 -15.79
C ASN A 172 -2.95 -8.52 -17.13
N ALA A 173 -3.65 -7.39 -17.21
CA ALA A 173 -3.81 -6.64 -18.46
C ALA A 173 -2.46 -6.17 -19.08
N ARG A 174 -1.40 -6.02 -18.27
CA ARG A 174 -0.07 -5.61 -18.73
C ARG A 174 0.68 -6.71 -19.48
N THR A 175 0.63 -7.94 -18.95
CA THR A 175 1.42 -9.07 -19.45
C THR A 175 0.57 -10.08 -20.24
N GLY A 176 -0.75 -9.99 -20.16
CA GLY A 176 -1.66 -11.02 -20.66
C GLY A 176 -1.72 -12.29 -19.81
N GLN A 177 -0.88 -12.39 -18.77
CA GLN A 177 -0.82 -13.56 -17.90
C GLN A 177 -2.12 -13.76 -17.14
N VAL A 178 -2.56 -14.99 -17.02
CA VAL A 178 -3.69 -15.41 -16.20
C VAL A 178 -3.16 -15.90 -14.86
N LEU A 179 -3.62 -15.28 -13.78
CA LEU A 179 -3.22 -15.59 -12.41
C LEU A 179 -4.40 -16.23 -11.68
N PRO A 180 -4.20 -17.35 -10.97
CA PRO A 180 -5.26 -17.95 -10.16
C PRO A 180 -5.56 -17.08 -8.94
N LEU A 181 -6.79 -17.13 -8.45
CA LEU A 181 -7.17 -16.60 -7.16
C LEU A 181 -8.08 -17.63 -6.47
N TYR A 182 -7.58 -18.26 -5.42
CA TYR A 182 -8.27 -19.32 -4.69
C TYR A 182 -9.28 -18.72 -3.71
N THR A 183 -10.11 -19.58 -3.12
CA THR A 183 -11.19 -19.14 -2.21
C THR A 183 -10.71 -18.62 -0.87
N ASP A 184 -9.42 -18.76 -0.55
CA ASP A 184 -8.79 -18.30 0.70
C ASP A 184 -9.14 -16.85 1.05
N VAL A 185 -9.13 -15.97 0.04
CA VAL A 185 -9.48 -14.55 0.27
C VAL A 185 -10.96 -14.36 0.63
N LEU A 186 -11.86 -15.20 0.12
CA LEU A 186 -13.29 -15.18 0.47
C LEU A 186 -13.50 -15.67 1.90
N ASP A 187 -12.77 -16.74 2.27
CA ASP A 187 -12.81 -17.31 3.61
C ASP A 187 -12.25 -16.33 4.64
N ASP A 188 -11.14 -15.66 4.31
CA ASP A 188 -10.53 -14.62 5.14
C ASP A 188 -11.50 -13.46 5.39
N ILE A 189 -12.17 -12.95 4.34
CA ILE A 189 -13.14 -11.87 4.45
C ILE A 189 -14.30 -12.25 5.37
N GLU A 190 -14.82 -13.46 5.26
CA GLU A 190 -15.94 -13.94 6.06
C GLU A 190 -15.52 -14.19 7.52
N GLN A 191 -14.41 -14.88 7.74
CA GLN A 191 -13.93 -15.24 9.08
C GLN A 191 -13.41 -14.03 9.86
N ASN A 192 -12.83 -13.05 9.18
CA ASN A 192 -12.19 -11.88 9.76
C ASN A 192 -12.94 -10.57 9.49
N ALA A 193 -14.25 -10.63 9.16
CA ALA A 193 -15.05 -9.48 8.74
C ALA A 193 -14.90 -8.25 9.64
N SER A 194 -14.93 -8.42 10.97
CA SER A 194 -14.79 -7.31 11.92
C SER A 194 -13.38 -6.72 11.97
N ALA A 195 -12.35 -7.55 11.77
CA ALA A 195 -10.96 -7.14 11.76
C ALA A 195 -10.57 -6.46 10.43
N LEU A 196 -11.28 -6.80 9.35
CA LEU A 196 -11.08 -6.29 8.00
C LEU A 196 -12.05 -5.16 7.61
N ASP A 197 -12.88 -4.67 8.54
CA ASP A 197 -13.77 -3.52 8.32
C ASP A 197 -12.97 -2.22 8.25
N ILE A 198 -12.67 -1.79 7.01
CA ILE A 198 -11.84 -0.61 6.73
C ILE A 198 -12.54 0.67 7.18
N GLU A 199 -13.87 0.80 7.03
CA GLU A 199 -14.60 1.99 7.47
C GLU A 199 -14.60 2.10 9.00
N THR A 200 -14.82 1.00 9.71
CA THR A 200 -14.72 0.96 11.17
C THR A 200 -13.28 1.24 11.64
N ALA A 201 -12.26 0.76 10.95
CA ALA A 201 -10.88 1.13 11.21
C ALA A 201 -10.65 2.63 11.00
N GLY A 202 -11.21 3.22 9.93
CA GLY A 202 -11.19 4.66 9.67
C GLY A 202 -11.72 5.49 10.83
N ARG A 203 -12.81 5.05 11.51
CA ARG A 203 -13.35 5.70 12.71
C ARG A 203 -12.38 5.66 13.90
N ARG A 204 -11.48 4.69 13.96
CA ARG A 204 -10.48 4.51 15.03
C ARG A 204 -9.20 5.30 14.78
N ILE A 205 -8.95 5.79 13.57
CA ILE A 205 -7.76 6.58 13.23
C ILE A 205 -7.70 7.84 14.11
N ARG A 206 -6.59 8.02 14.83
CA ARG A 206 -6.32 9.17 15.71
C ARG A 206 -5.13 10.01 15.24
N ILE A 207 -4.51 9.62 14.14
CA ILE A 207 -3.36 10.27 13.53
C ILE A 207 -3.77 11.13 12.32
N PRO A 208 -2.97 12.11 11.89
CA PRO A 208 -3.22 12.86 10.67
C PRO A 208 -3.36 11.96 9.44
N TRP A 209 -4.41 12.16 8.66
CA TRP A 209 -4.71 11.35 7.49
C TRP A 209 -5.00 12.21 6.26
N LEU A 210 -4.25 11.99 5.17
CA LEU A 210 -4.48 12.56 3.85
C LEU A 210 -5.00 11.46 2.91
N LEU A 211 -6.20 11.64 2.38
CA LEU A 211 -6.74 10.83 1.30
C LEU A 211 -6.51 11.57 -0.02
N ILE A 212 -5.94 10.91 -1.01
CA ILE A 212 -5.78 11.42 -2.38
C ILE A 212 -6.47 10.46 -3.33
N HIS A 213 -7.35 10.96 -4.19
CA HIS A 213 -8.14 10.09 -5.07
C HIS A 213 -8.48 10.79 -6.38
N GLY A 214 -8.37 10.05 -7.48
CA GLY A 214 -8.76 10.52 -8.80
C GLY A 214 -10.28 10.58 -8.94
N THR A 215 -10.81 11.67 -9.51
CA THR A 215 -12.27 11.82 -9.68
C THR A 215 -12.85 10.92 -10.77
N GLU A 216 -12.00 10.40 -11.67
CA GLU A 216 -12.38 9.49 -12.77
C GLU A 216 -11.80 8.07 -12.56
N ASP A 217 -11.56 7.68 -11.31
CA ASP A 217 -11.08 6.34 -10.97
C ASP A 217 -12.21 5.30 -11.18
N GLU A 218 -12.04 4.46 -12.21
CA GLU A 218 -12.97 3.39 -12.55
C GLU A 218 -12.72 2.09 -11.74
N SER A 219 -11.53 1.92 -11.19
CA SER A 219 -11.16 0.71 -10.42
C SER A 219 -11.64 0.78 -8.97
N VAL A 220 -11.45 1.95 -8.34
CA VAL A 220 -11.92 2.29 -7.01
C VAL A 220 -12.61 3.64 -7.11
N ARG A 221 -13.93 3.64 -7.08
CA ARG A 221 -14.72 4.86 -7.31
C ARG A 221 -14.40 5.93 -6.28
N PHE A 222 -14.39 7.20 -6.69
CA PHE A 222 -14.15 8.35 -5.82
C PHE A 222 -15.01 8.34 -4.55
N ALA A 223 -16.25 7.86 -4.64
CA ALA A 223 -17.15 7.69 -3.51
C ALA A 223 -16.57 6.82 -2.37
N GLU A 224 -15.58 5.98 -2.63
CA GLU A 224 -14.90 5.23 -1.56
C GLU A 224 -14.02 6.15 -0.72
N ALA A 225 -13.34 7.12 -1.32
CA ALA A 225 -12.60 8.13 -0.58
C ALA A 225 -13.52 9.04 0.25
N GLU A 226 -14.69 9.38 -0.27
CA GLU A 226 -15.71 10.14 0.46
C GLU A 226 -16.21 9.36 1.69
N ARG A 227 -16.46 8.04 1.55
CA ARG A 227 -16.82 7.16 2.68
C ARG A 227 -15.73 7.12 3.74
N LEU A 228 -14.48 6.93 3.34
CA LEU A 228 -13.34 6.93 4.26
C LEU A 228 -13.18 8.28 4.96
N LYS A 229 -13.36 9.39 4.24
CA LYS A 229 -13.34 10.74 4.82
C LYS A 229 -14.47 10.93 5.82
N ALA A 230 -15.68 10.51 5.50
CA ALA A 230 -16.85 10.58 6.38
C ALA A 230 -16.70 9.68 7.60
N ALA A 231 -16.07 8.51 7.45
CA ALA A 231 -15.79 7.61 8.56
C ALA A 231 -14.79 8.20 9.56
N SER A 232 -13.82 9.00 9.09
CA SER A 232 -12.80 9.55 9.98
C SER A 232 -13.37 10.46 11.06
N ALA A 233 -13.05 10.17 12.31
CA ALA A 233 -13.44 11.00 13.45
C ALA A 233 -12.58 12.27 13.62
N ARG A 234 -11.51 12.45 12.83
CA ARG A 234 -10.61 13.59 12.93
C ARG A 234 -11.04 14.75 12.04
N PRO A 235 -11.16 15.97 12.57
CA PRO A 235 -11.56 17.14 11.77
C PRO A 235 -10.47 17.55 10.76
N ASP A 236 -9.20 17.25 11.03
CA ASP A 236 -8.06 17.59 10.18
C ASP A 236 -7.72 16.49 9.14
N THR A 237 -8.50 15.41 9.07
CA THR A 237 -8.43 14.48 7.94
C THR A 237 -8.79 15.21 6.65
N ARG A 238 -7.91 15.14 5.64
CA ARG A 238 -8.08 15.85 4.37
C ARG A 238 -8.35 14.88 3.23
N LEU A 239 -9.28 15.24 2.36
CA LEU A 239 -9.49 14.61 1.06
C LEU A 239 -9.00 15.58 -0.01
N LEU A 240 -8.06 15.14 -0.84
CA LEU A 240 -7.56 15.84 -2.01
C LEU A 240 -8.06 15.14 -3.28
N PRO A 241 -9.08 15.66 -3.94
CA PRO A 241 -9.51 15.15 -5.23
C PRO A 241 -8.49 15.54 -6.31
N ILE A 242 -8.11 14.59 -7.16
CA ILE A 242 -7.32 14.84 -8.36
C ILE A 242 -8.28 14.85 -9.55
N GLN A 243 -8.58 16.03 -10.04
CA GLN A 243 -9.56 16.23 -11.12
C GLN A 243 -9.13 15.52 -12.40
N GLY A 244 -10.00 14.73 -13.00
CA GLY A 244 -9.72 13.93 -14.19
C GLY A 244 -8.76 12.75 -13.94
N GLY A 245 -8.24 12.62 -12.74
CA GLY A 245 -7.30 11.55 -12.41
C GLY A 245 -7.98 10.18 -12.35
N GLY A 246 -7.35 9.18 -12.97
CA GLY A 246 -7.73 7.76 -12.86
C GLY A 246 -7.02 7.07 -11.69
N HIS A 247 -7.11 5.73 -11.66
CA HIS A 247 -6.63 4.88 -10.55
C HIS A 247 -5.14 5.03 -10.22
N THR A 248 -4.30 5.26 -11.23
CA THR A 248 -2.84 5.38 -11.06
C THR A 248 -2.35 6.81 -11.34
N PHE A 249 -3.26 7.78 -11.45
CA PHE A 249 -2.95 9.18 -11.76
C PHE A 249 -2.10 9.33 -13.04
N GLY A 250 -2.39 8.49 -14.05
CA GLY A 250 -1.67 8.45 -15.31
C GLY A 250 -0.32 7.70 -15.29
N ALA A 251 0.10 7.17 -14.14
CA ALA A 251 1.31 6.34 -14.08
C ALA A 251 1.13 5.03 -14.85
N VAL A 252 2.21 4.63 -15.51
CA VAL A 252 2.30 3.37 -16.26
C VAL A 252 3.49 2.53 -15.77
N HIS A 253 3.47 1.24 -16.09
CA HIS A 253 4.63 0.37 -15.88
C HIS A 253 4.96 -0.35 -17.20
N PRO A 254 6.23 -0.40 -17.63
CA PRO A 254 7.42 0.23 -17.01
C PRO A 254 7.29 1.76 -16.89
N TRP A 255 7.97 2.32 -15.86
CA TRP A 255 7.99 3.77 -15.63
C TRP A 255 8.52 4.52 -16.84
N ARG A 256 7.84 5.59 -17.23
CA ARG A 256 8.27 6.45 -18.36
C ARG A 256 8.52 7.88 -17.89
N ALA A 257 7.49 8.51 -17.35
CA ALA A 257 7.54 9.88 -16.88
C ALA A 257 6.41 10.11 -15.88
N THR A 258 6.48 11.20 -15.14
CA THR A 258 5.37 11.68 -14.32
C THR A 258 4.31 12.37 -15.18
N THR A 259 3.11 12.51 -14.64
CA THR A 259 2.01 13.33 -15.17
C THR A 259 1.79 14.51 -14.21
N SER A 260 1.06 15.53 -14.64
CA SER A 260 0.69 16.66 -13.76
C SER A 260 -0.11 16.20 -12.53
N GLU A 261 -1.00 15.23 -12.73
CA GLU A 261 -1.80 14.60 -11.68
C GLU A 261 -0.90 13.89 -10.68
N LEU A 262 0.04 13.08 -11.17
CA LEU A 262 0.95 12.32 -10.33
C LEU A 262 1.96 13.23 -9.59
N ASP A 263 2.45 14.29 -10.22
CA ASP A 263 3.27 15.30 -9.54
C ASP A 263 2.51 15.96 -8.39
N THR A 264 1.23 16.31 -8.60
CA THR A 264 0.37 16.85 -7.54
C THR A 264 0.24 15.86 -6.38
N VAL A 265 0.06 14.55 -6.67
CA VAL A 265 -0.03 13.48 -5.67
C VAL A 265 1.28 13.35 -4.88
N PHE A 266 2.43 13.36 -5.56
CA PHE A 266 3.74 13.27 -4.93
C PHE A 266 4.03 14.47 -4.03
N ASP A 267 3.78 15.69 -4.53
CA ASP A 267 4.05 16.93 -3.80
C ASP A 267 3.14 17.04 -2.56
N ALA A 268 1.85 16.70 -2.67
CA ALA A 268 0.93 16.68 -1.55
C ALA A 268 1.34 15.64 -0.49
N THR A 269 1.76 14.44 -0.93
CA THR A 269 2.26 13.39 -0.06
C THR A 269 3.51 13.82 0.69
N LEU A 270 4.49 14.37 -0.02
CA LEU A 270 5.75 14.84 0.55
C LEU A 270 5.51 15.96 1.56
N ALA A 271 4.71 16.96 1.19
CA ALA A 271 4.36 18.09 2.07
C ALA A 271 3.66 17.62 3.35
N TRP A 272 2.68 16.69 3.22
CA TRP A 272 1.96 16.12 4.35
C TRP A 272 2.88 15.39 5.32
N LEU A 273 3.68 14.46 4.81
CA LEU A 273 4.60 13.66 5.64
C LEU A 273 5.67 14.54 6.29
N THR A 274 6.21 15.53 5.57
CA THR A 274 7.20 16.47 6.12
C THR A 274 6.62 17.26 7.29
N THR A 275 5.41 17.73 7.18
CA THR A 275 4.76 18.53 8.24
C THR A 275 4.35 17.67 9.45
N ARG A 276 4.11 16.38 9.28
CA ARG A 276 3.53 15.51 10.31
C ARG A 276 4.50 14.55 10.97
N LEU A 277 5.65 14.29 10.36
CA LEU A 277 6.64 13.34 10.88
C LEU A 277 7.96 13.99 11.28
N LYS A 278 8.26 15.18 10.77
CA LYS A 278 9.43 15.98 11.15
C LYS A 278 9.06 17.04 12.16
#